data_33b27063971e21bc099464b0a928e237
#
_entry.id   33b27063971e21bc099464b0a928e237
#
_cell.length_a   1.000
_cell.length_b   1.000
_cell.length_c   1.000
_cell.angle_alpha   90.00
_cell.angle_beta   90.00
_cell.angle_gamma   90.00
#
_symmetry.space_group_name_H-M   'P 1'
#
loop_
_entity.id
_entity.type
_entity.pdbx_description
1 polymer ?
#
loop_
_entity_poly.entity_id
_entity_poly.type
_entity_poly.pdbx_seq_one_letter_code
_entity_poly.pdbx_strand_id
1 'polypeptide(L)'
;MKRSMAAAWIALTALLCACAAQPQWETVGDGCTQAATGEPGVIYVHLPADAVEEVFSERGAQHVYTQPDGGYEITAQTMPAAPSGAIVRQLSGFDEQALHVYETTAGGRTVWQFAWYAGSDEGGRLYRAKVITDGAYCYALTFSAPELSGTSYDTTAAELFSSMEVRQA
;
A
#
# COMPACT_ATOMS: atom_id res chain seq x y z
N MET A 1 -45.31 -18.84 -45.53
CA MET A 1 -44.18 -19.23 -44.65
C MET A 1 -43.35 -18.00 -44.37
N LYS A 2 -43.70 -17.20 -43.35
CA LYS A 2 -42.96 -16.03 -42.87
C LYS A 2 -43.25 -15.89 -41.37
N ARG A 3 -42.49 -16.57 -40.54
CA ARG A 3 -42.46 -16.36 -39.08
C ARG A 3 -41.18 -17.05 -38.57
N SER A 4 -40.22 -16.29 -38.10
CA SER A 4 -39.20 -16.61 -37.14
C SER A 4 -37.82 -16.01 -37.45
N MET A 5 -37.76 -14.68 -37.52
CA MET A 5 -36.47 -13.98 -37.49
C MET A 5 -36.44 -12.79 -36.51
N ALA A 6 -37.47 -12.65 -35.67
CA ALA A 6 -37.53 -11.52 -34.72
C ALA A 6 -37.11 -11.89 -33.27
N ALA A 7 -36.90 -13.18 -32.97
CA ALA A 7 -36.58 -13.61 -31.61
C ALA A 7 -35.09 -13.73 -31.29
N ALA A 8 -34.22 -13.61 -32.29
CA ALA A 8 -32.76 -13.79 -32.07
C ALA A 8 -32.00 -12.50 -31.70
N TRP A 9 -32.65 -11.34 -31.83
CA TRP A 9 -31.96 -10.04 -31.57
C TRP A 9 -32.14 -9.50 -30.16
N ILE A 10 -33.06 -10.05 -29.37
CA ILE A 10 -33.29 -9.57 -27.98
C ILE A 10 -32.38 -10.26 -26.97
N ALA A 11 -31.82 -11.43 -27.32
CA ALA A 11 -30.92 -12.15 -26.40
C ALA A 11 -29.47 -11.64 -26.42
N LEU A 12 -29.06 -10.83 -27.40
CA LEU A 12 -27.68 -10.36 -27.53
C LEU A 12 -27.41 -9.01 -26.86
N THR A 13 -28.46 -8.27 -26.49
CA THR A 13 -28.32 -6.97 -25.84
C THR A 13 -28.30 -7.05 -24.29
N ALA A 14 -28.66 -8.20 -23.71
CA ALA A 14 -28.64 -8.37 -22.26
C ALA A 14 -27.26 -8.81 -21.69
N LEU A 15 -26.29 -9.10 -22.56
CA LEU A 15 -24.98 -9.60 -22.13
C LEU A 15 -23.89 -8.51 -22.05
N LEU A 16 -24.23 -7.26 -22.36
CA LEU A 16 -23.25 -6.15 -22.38
C LEU A 16 -23.42 -5.15 -21.23
N CYS A 17 -24.29 -5.42 -20.27
CA CYS A 17 -24.43 -4.58 -19.06
C CYS A 17 -23.91 -5.24 -17.79
N ALA A 18 -22.95 -6.17 -17.90
CA ALA A 18 -22.01 -6.41 -16.80
C ALA A 18 -20.98 -5.27 -16.87
N CYS A 19 -21.40 -4.04 -16.56
CA CYS A 19 -20.49 -2.98 -16.21
C CYS A 19 -19.69 -3.50 -15.04
N ALA A 20 -18.44 -3.86 -15.30
CA ALA A 20 -17.45 -4.03 -14.25
C ALA A 20 -17.53 -2.77 -13.39
N ALA A 21 -17.92 -2.92 -12.13
CA ALA A 21 -17.82 -1.85 -11.17
C ALA A 21 -16.34 -1.42 -11.22
N GLN A 22 -16.10 -0.21 -11.69
CA GLN A 22 -14.75 0.35 -11.62
C GLN A 22 -14.42 0.47 -10.15
N PRO A 23 -13.24 0.01 -9.74
CA PRO A 23 -12.79 0.23 -8.38
C PRO A 23 -12.81 1.74 -8.11
N GLN A 24 -13.56 2.15 -7.09
CA GLN A 24 -13.56 3.53 -6.63
C GLN A 24 -12.27 3.76 -5.86
N TRP A 25 -11.51 4.71 -6.30
CA TRP A 25 -10.32 5.19 -5.63
C TRP A 25 -10.74 6.16 -4.54
N GLU A 26 -10.72 5.75 -3.32
CA GLU A 26 -11.03 6.62 -2.17
C GLU A 26 -10.01 6.40 -1.07
N THR A 27 -9.44 7.49 -0.59
CA THR A 27 -8.71 7.63 0.67
C THR A 27 -7.28 7.06 0.74
N VAL A 28 -6.54 7.53 1.74
CA VAL A 28 -5.19 7.09 2.09
C VAL A 28 -5.13 5.57 2.23
N GLY A 29 -4.32 4.94 1.43
CA GLY A 29 -4.12 3.51 1.46
C GLY A 29 -4.98 2.69 0.50
N ASP A 30 -5.84 3.32 -0.29
CA ASP A 30 -6.60 2.63 -1.31
C ASP A 30 -5.77 2.48 -2.59
N GLY A 31 -5.08 1.41 -2.71
CA GLY A 31 -4.15 1.14 -3.79
C GLY A 31 -4.32 -0.15 -4.53
N CYS A 32 -5.39 -0.83 -4.35
CA CYS A 32 -5.60 -2.08 -5.04
C CYS A 32 -6.02 -1.87 -6.50
N THR A 33 -5.14 -2.20 -7.44
CA THR A 33 -5.39 -2.15 -8.90
C THR A 33 -5.97 -3.44 -9.46
N GLN A 34 -6.15 -4.48 -8.64
CA GLN A 34 -6.59 -5.80 -9.10
C GLN A 34 -7.88 -6.25 -8.41
N ALA A 35 -8.58 -7.15 -9.07
CA ALA A 35 -9.81 -7.76 -8.61
C ALA A 35 -9.57 -8.65 -7.37
N ALA A 36 -9.27 -8.04 -6.23
CA ALA A 36 -9.42 -8.71 -4.96
C ALA A 36 -10.91 -8.77 -4.62
N THR A 37 -11.33 -9.85 -4.02
CA THR A 37 -12.72 -10.02 -3.58
C THR A 37 -12.95 -9.23 -2.30
N GLY A 38 -13.82 -8.22 -2.34
CA GLY A 38 -14.13 -7.35 -1.21
C GLY A 38 -13.49 -5.95 -1.35
N GLU A 39 -13.97 -5.02 -0.55
CA GLU A 39 -13.40 -3.69 -0.47
C GLU A 39 -12.20 -3.68 0.49
N PRO A 40 -11.10 -2.99 0.15
CA PRO A 40 -9.97 -2.86 1.06
C PRO A 40 -10.36 -2.00 2.27
N GLY A 41 -9.72 -2.27 3.40
CA GLY A 41 -9.76 -1.37 4.55
C GLY A 41 -8.93 -0.11 4.29
N VAL A 42 -9.04 0.84 5.21
CA VAL A 42 -8.32 2.12 5.16
C VAL A 42 -7.21 2.13 6.19
N ILE A 43 -6.03 2.61 5.80
CA ILE A 43 -4.93 2.86 6.72
C ILE A 43 -5.17 4.17 7.46
N TYR A 44 -5.18 4.09 8.80
CA TYR A 44 -5.16 5.25 9.68
C TYR A 44 -3.81 5.32 10.37
N VAL A 45 -3.23 6.52 10.39
CA VAL A 45 -1.92 6.75 10.99
C VAL A 45 -1.84 8.20 11.50
N HIS A 46 -1.12 8.40 12.60
CA HIS A 46 -0.80 9.75 13.07
C HIS A 46 0.45 10.24 12.34
N LEU A 47 0.25 11.15 11.40
CA LEU A 47 1.35 11.78 10.67
C LEU A 47 2.07 12.81 11.54
N PRO A 48 3.38 13.00 11.40
CA PRO A 48 4.09 14.13 11.97
C PRO A 48 3.46 15.46 11.51
N ALA A 49 3.49 16.47 12.38
CA ALA A 49 2.83 17.76 12.12
C ALA A 49 3.44 18.54 10.94
N ASP A 50 4.66 18.22 10.56
CA ASP A 50 5.42 18.82 9.47
C ASP A 50 5.38 17.97 8.19
N ALA A 51 4.63 16.89 8.16
CA ALA A 51 4.44 16.07 6.97
C ALA A 51 3.50 16.77 5.99
N VAL A 52 3.94 16.89 4.74
CA VAL A 52 3.16 17.48 3.64
C VAL A 52 2.86 16.39 2.61
N GLU A 53 1.58 16.26 2.24
CA GLU A 53 1.17 15.31 1.21
C GLU A 53 1.66 15.76 -0.16
N GLU A 54 2.35 14.88 -0.86
CA GLU A 54 2.71 15.10 -2.25
C GLU A 54 1.59 14.64 -3.17
N VAL A 55 1.10 15.55 -4.00
CA VAL A 55 0.07 15.25 -5.00
C VAL A 55 0.70 14.54 -6.20
N PHE A 56 1.21 13.33 -6.01
CA PHE A 56 1.76 12.49 -7.07
C PHE A 56 1.08 11.13 -7.10
N SER A 57 -0.07 11.08 -7.72
CA SER A 57 -0.72 9.81 -7.93
C SER A 57 -0.62 9.30 -9.37
N GLU A 58 0.49 9.45 -10.04
CA GLU A 58 0.70 8.76 -11.32
C GLU A 58 0.84 7.23 -11.18
N ARG A 59 1.07 6.73 -9.95
CA ARG A 59 1.17 5.28 -9.68
C ARG A 59 -0.02 4.73 -8.91
N GLY A 60 -1.17 5.38 -9.01
CA GLY A 60 -2.44 4.95 -8.45
C GLY A 60 -2.31 4.23 -7.10
N ALA A 61 -2.97 4.69 -6.06
CA ALA A 61 -3.12 3.95 -4.84
C ALA A 61 -1.99 4.07 -3.82
N GLN A 62 -1.23 5.09 -3.89
CA GLN A 62 -0.14 5.35 -2.99
C GLN A 62 -0.21 6.79 -2.53
N HIS A 63 -0.25 7.02 -1.22
CA HIS A 63 -0.14 8.34 -0.63
C HIS A 63 1.28 8.54 -0.14
N VAL A 64 1.88 9.64 -0.53
CA VAL A 64 3.25 9.99 -0.17
C VAL A 64 3.23 11.30 0.60
N TYR A 65 3.88 11.31 1.74
CA TYR A 65 4.05 12.47 2.60
C TYR A 65 5.54 12.71 2.79
N THR A 66 5.96 13.96 2.62
CA THR A 66 7.36 14.33 2.81
C THR A 66 7.51 15.42 3.86
N GLN A 67 8.65 15.41 4.54
CA GLN A 67 9.08 16.58 5.28
C GLN A 67 9.68 17.58 4.28
N PRO A 68 9.26 18.85 4.29
CA PRO A 68 9.96 19.89 3.57
C PRO A 68 11.46 19.84 3.90
N ASP A 69 12.33 20.15 2.97
CA ASP A 69 13.79 20.05 3.10
C ASP A 69 14.39 18.62 3.03
N GLY A 70 13.58 17.63 2.61
CA GLY A 70 14.08 16.30 2.26
C GLY A 70 14.48 15.42 3.46
N GLY A 71 13.95 15.69 4.64
CA GLY A 71 14.27 14.93 5.86
C GLY A 71 13.75 13.50 5.80
N TYR A 72 12.44 13.29 5.83
CA TYR A 72 11.84 11.96 5.71
C TYR A 72 10.78 11.89 4.61
N GLU A 73 10.46 10.67 4.23
CA GLU A 73 9.32 10.34 3.36
C GLU A 73 8.52 9.21 4.00
N ILE A 74 7.21 9.33 3.95
CA ILE A 74 6.24 8.34 4.40
C ILE A 74 5.40 7.92 3.21
N THR A 75 5.30 6.61 2.97
CA THR A 75 4.44 6.08 1.92
C THR A 75 3.42 5.13 2.53
N ALA A 76 2.13 5.38 2.29
CA ALA A 76 1.04 4.48 2.63
C ALA A 76 0.45 3.88 1.35
N GLN A 77 0.31 2.55 1.30
CA GLN A 77 -0.26 1.87 0.14
C GLN A 77 -1.01 0.60 0.53
N THR A 78 -2.05 0.30 -0.23
CA THR A 78 -2.80 -0.95 -0.13
C THR A 78 -2.57 -1.78 -1.40
N MET A 79 -2.37 -3.07 -1.24
CA MET A 79 -2.10 -3.99 -2.34
C MET A 79 -2.80 -5.33 -2.10
N PRO A 80 -3.05 -6.14 -3.13
CA PRO A 80 -3.58 -7.50 -2.95
C PRO A 80 -2.67 -8.33 -2.04
N ALA A 81 -3.27 -9.20 -1.23
CA ALA A 81 -2.49 -10.12 -0.40
C ALA A 81 -1.63 -11.03 -1.26
N ALA A 82 -0.39 -11.18 -0.84
CA ALA A 82 0.60 -12.05 -1.46
C ALA A 82 1.52 -12.65 -0.38
N PRO A 83 2.28 -13.70 -0.68
CA PRO A 83 3.29 -14.22 0.25
C PRO A 83 4.27 -13.11 0.69
N SER A 84 4.75 -13.19 1.93
CA SER A 84 5.66 -12.20 2.51
C SER A 84 6.83 -11.84 1.61
N GLY A 85 7.48 -12.83 1.01
CA GLY A 85 8.60 -12.61 0.09
C GLY A 85 8.25 -11.79 -1.16
N ALA A 86 7.03 -11.90 -1.67
CA ALA A 86 6.57 -11.08 -2.79
C ALA A 86 6.35 -9.62 -2.36
N ILE A 87 5.75 -9.41 -1.19
CA ILE A 87 5.53 -8.09 -0.62
C ILE A 87 6.86 -7.41 -0.27
N VAL A 88 7.77 -8.14 0.37
CA VAL A 88 9.11 -7.63 0.70
C VAL A 88 9.83 -7.18 -0.57
N ARG A 89 9.83 -8.02 -1.62
CA ARG A 89 10.47 -7.68 -2.91
C ARG A 89 9.80 -6.48 -3.58
N GLN A 90 8.49 -6.39 -3.54
CA GLN A 90 7.75 -5.27 -4.14
C GLN A 90 8.09 -3.93 -3.46
N LEU A 91 8.21 -3.93 -2.12
CA LEU A 91 8.47 -2.72 -1.34
C LEU A 91 9.96 -2.32 -1.35
N SER A 92 10.86 -3.29 -1.23
CA SER A 92 12.28 -3.04 -1.00
C SER A 92 13.18 -3.28 -2.24
N GLY A 93 12.73 -4.10 -3.18
CA GLY A 93 13.54 -4.61 -4.28
C GLY A 93 14.44 -5.80 -3.88
N PHE A 94 14.48 -6.19 -2.60
CA PHE A 94 15.30 -7.29 -2.10
C PHE A 94 14.52 -8.58 -1.92
N ASP A 95 15.22 -9.70 -1.98
CA ASP A 95 14.64 -10.98 -1.57
C ASP A 95 14.48 -11.03 -0.05
N GLU A 96 13.42 -11.69 0.43
CA GLU A 96 13.10 -11.79 1.86
C GLU A 96 14.28 -12.37 2.67
N GLN A 97 15.03 -13.31 2.09
CA GLN A 97 16.19 -13.94 2.74
C GLN A 97 17.38 -12.96 2.94
N ALA A 98 17.38 -11.85 2.19
CA ALA A 98 18.41 -10.82 2.34
C ALA A 98 18.10 -9.81 3.45
N LEU A 99 16.90 -9.86 4.01
CA LEU A 99 16.42 -8.94 5.04
C LEU A 99 16.03 -9.69 6.31
N HIS A 100 16.10 -8.98 7.45
CA HIS A 100 15.50 -9.47 8.69
C HIS A 100 14.02 -9.07 8.71
N VAL A 101 13.14 -10.02 8.42
CA VAL A 101 11.69 -9.82 8.46
C VAL A 101 11.16 -10.36 9.79
N TYR A 102 10.57 -9.48 10.59
CA TYR A 102 9.90 -9.85 11.84
C TYR A 102 8.41 -10.06 11.55
N GLU A 103 7.95 -11.27 11.83
CA GLU A 103 6.53 -11.60 11.75
C GLU A 103 5.92 -11.66 13.14
N THR A 104 4.77 -11.00 13.32
CA THR A 104 3.98 -11.03 14.55
C THR A 104 2.50 -11.14 14.21
N THR A 105 1.67 -11.32 15.25
CA THR A 105 0.21 -11.28 15.10
C THR A 105 -0.36 -10.20 16.02
N ALA A 106 -1.17 -9.31 15.48
CA ALA A 106 -1.86 -8.27 16.22
C ALA A 106 -3.32 -8.19 15.80
N GLY A 107 -4.24 -8.31 16.77
CA GLY A 107 -5.69 -8.28 16.49
C GLY A 107 -6.17 -9.37 15.51
N GLY A 108 -5.53 -10.54 15.50
CA GLY A 108 -5.84 -11.63 14.57
C GLY A 108 -5.31 -11.45 13.15
N ARG A 109 -4.54 -10.41 12.88
CA ARG A 109 -3.90 -10.13 11.59
C ARG A 109 -2.41 -10.39 11.67
N THR A 110 -1.81 -10.86 10.59
CA THR A 110 -0.36 -10.99 10.48
C THR A 110 0.26 -9.62 10.20
N VAL A 111 1.36 -9.34 10.88
CA VAL A 111 2.12 -8.09 10.76
C VAL A 111 3.56 -8.43 10.45
N TRP A 112 4.09 -7.87 9.36
CA TRP A 112 5.51 -7.94 9.03
C TRP A 112 6.17 -6.58 9.26
N GLN A 113 7.39 -6.62 9.78
CA GLN A 113 8.24 -5.44 9.91
C GLN A 113 9.64 -5.76 9.41
N PHE A 114 10.19 -4.87 8.60
CA PHE A 114 11.54 -5.03 8.05
C PHE A 114 12.15 -3.67 7.70
N ALA A 115 13.46 -3.67 7.50
CA ALA A 115 14.20 -2.48 7.12
C ALA A 115 15.23 -2.83 6.05
N TRP A 116 15.54 -1.86 5.21
CA TRP A 116 16.59 -1.97 4.19
C TRP A 116 17.24 -0.62 3.94
N TYR A 117 18.39 -0.69 3.34
CA TYR A 117 19.14 0.49 2.93
C TYR A 117 19.16 0.59 1.42
N ALA A 118 18.92 1.77 0.88
CA ALA A 118 19.03 2.03 -0.55
C ALA A 118 19.71 3.38 -0.79
N GLY A 119 20.63 3.40 -1.74
CA GLY A 119 21.37 4.60 -2.14
C GLY A 119 22.86 4.32 -2.34
N SER A 120 23.57 5.36 -2.75
CA SER A 120 25.04 5.35 -2.89
C SER A 120 25.71 5.89 -1.63
N ASP A 121 27.02 5.71 -1.52
CA ASP A 121 27.86 6.16 -0.38
C ASP A 121 27.72 7.64 -0.03
N GLU A 122 27.16 8.45 -0.93
CA GLU A 122 27.02 9.91 -0.74
C GLU A 122 25.58 10.36 -0.41
N GLY A 123 24.58 9.47 -0.40
CA GLY A 123 23.20 9.88 -0.22
C GLY A 123 22.22 8.74 0.07
N GLY A 124 22.62 7.77 0.87
CA GLY A 124 21.77 6.64 1.21
C GLY A 124 20.63 6.97 2.15
N ARG A 125 19.55 6.24 2.02
CA ARG A 125 18.38 6.32 2.91
C ARG A 125 18.12 4.98 3.56
N LEU A 126 17.80 5.04 4.85
CA LEU A 126 17.28 3.89 5.58
C LEU A 126 15.78 3.86 5.45
N TYR A 127 15.28 2.74 4.95
CA TYR A 127 13.86 2.45 4.80
C TYR A 127 13.43 1.48 5.88
N ARG A 128 12.22 1.68 6.38
CA ARG A 128 11.53 0.78 7.30
C ARG A 128 10.12 0.58 6.82
N ALA A 129 9.60 -0.63 6.94
CA ALA A 129 8.22 -0.93 6.56
C ALA A 129 7.51 -1.69 7.68
N LYS A 130 6.23 -1.38 7.84
CA LYS A 130 5.25 -2.17 8.58
C LYS A 130 4.13 -2.55 7.62
N VAL A 131 3.84 -3.83 7.52
CA VAL A 131 2.78 -4.36 6.67
C VAL A 131 1.80 -5.13 7.55
N ILE A 132 0.52 -4.83 7.43
CA ILE A 132 -0.56 -5.58 8.08
C ILE A 132 -1.32 -6.29 6.97
N THR A 133 -1.59 -7.60 7.13
CA THR A 133 -2.46 -8.31 6.18
C THR A 133 -3.70 -8.85 6.88
N ASP A 134 -4.84 -8.75 6.20
CA ASP A 134 -6.11 -9.35 6.60
C ASP A 134 -6.46 -10.62 5.83
N GLY A 135 -5.53 -11.07 4.97
CA GLY A 135 -5.69 -12.25 4.12
C GLY A 135 -6.22 -11.94 2.71
N ALA A 136 -6.90 -10.82 2.50
CA ALA A 136 -7.34 -10.35 1.18
C ALA A 136 -6.42 -9.23 0.65
N TYR A 137 -5.96 -8.39 1.56
CA TYR A 137 -5.10 -7.25 1.26
C TYR A 137 -3.90 -7.17 2.19
N CYS A 138 -2.86 -6.50 1.72
CA CYS A 138 -1.71 -6.03 2.48
C CYS A 138 -1.73 -4.51 2.52
N TYR A 139 -1.63 -3.97 3.71
CA TYR A 139 -1.61 -2.55 4.03
C TYR A 139 -0.19 -2.19 4.46
N ALA A 140 0.53 -1.47 3.63
CA ALA A 140 1.93 -1.16 3.87
C ALA A 140 2.12 0.31 4.21
N LEU A 141 2.88 0.56 5.26
CA LEU A 141 3.38 1.86 5.64
C LEU A 141 4.90 1.80 5.61
N THR A 142 5.51 2.64 4.78
CA THR A 142 6.97 2.75 4.64
C THR A 142 7.42 4.12 5.13
N PHE A 143 8.49 4.15 5.87
CA PHE A 143 9.18 5.37 6.32
C PHE A 143 10.61 5.33 5.84
N SER A 144 11.09 6.41 5.22
CA SER A 144 12.49 6.54 4.84
C SER A 144 13.09 7.86 5.29
N ALA A 145 14.35 7.83 5.70
CA ALA A 145 15.10 9.02 6.07
C ALA A 145 16.56 8.88 5.66
N PRO A 146 17.29 10.01 5.43
CA PRO A 146 18.72 9.98 5.18
C PRO A 146 19.47 9.39 6.39
N GLU A 147 20.36 8.44 6.15
CA GLU A 147 21.13 7.80 7.22
C GLU A 147 22.12 8.76 7.88
N LEU A 148 22.74 9.63 7.08
CA LEU A 148 23.78 10.56 7.52
C LEU A 148 23.25 11.92 8.00
N SER A 149 21.93 12.05 8.16
CA SER A 149 21.39 13.25 8.79
C SER A 149 21.80 13.25 10.27
N GLY A 150 22.33 14.35 10.75
CA GLY A 150 22.65 14.50 12.19
C GLY A 150 21.41 14.45 13.09
N THR A 151 20.22 14.20 12.51
CA THR A 151 18.94 14.07 13.18
C THR A 151 18.52 12.61 13.14
N SER A 152 18.24 12.04 14.30
CA SER A 152 17.66 10.70 14.38
C SER A 152 16.15 10.77 14.18
N TYR A 153 15.65 10.03 13.19
CA TYR A 153 14.22 9.87 12.93
C TYR A 153 13.63 8.59 13.55
N ASP A 154 14.38 7.94 14.43
CA ASP A 154 13.94 6.67 15.05
C ASP A 154 12.66 6.80 15.86
N THR A 155 12.55 7.88 16.64
CA THR A 155 11.35 8.16 17.44
C THR A 155 10.16 8.43 16.52
N THR A 156 10.34 9.26 15.50
CA THR A 156 9.28 9.57 14.52
C THR A 156 8.78 8.31 13.81
N ALA A 157 9.70 7.44 13.37
CA ALA A 157 9.33 6.18 12.75
C ALA A 157 8.60 5.23 13.72
N ALA A 158 9.06 5.16 14.97
CA ALA A 158 8.43 4.31 15.99
C ALA A 158 7.01 4.79 16.33
N GLU A 159 6.80 6.08 16.52
CA GLU A 159 5.49 6.68 16.77
C GLU A 159 4.55 6.46 15.59
N LEU A 160 5.02 6.70 14.37
CA LEU A 160 4.28 6.47 13.14
C LEU A 160 3.79 5.01 13.05
N PHE A 161 4.70 4.04 13.18
CA PHE A 161 4.34 2.62 13.09
C PHE A 161 3.47 2.13 14.25
N SER A 162 3.63 2.68 15.45
CA SER A 162 2.79 2.33 16.59
C SER A 162 1.35 2.81 16.42
N SER A 163 1.15 3.93 15.74
CA SER A 163 -0.17 4.53 15.49
C SER A 163 -0.93 3.90 14.32
N MET A 164 -0.25 3.08 13.49
CA MET A 164 -0.86 2.49 12.31
C MET A 164 -1.97 1.50 12.66
N GLU A 165 -3.17 1.78 12.18
CA GLU A 165 -4.35 0.93 12.26
C GLU A 165 -4.93 0.71 10.87
N VAL A 166 -5.61 -0.44 10.68
CA VAL A 166 -6.41 -0.72 9.49
C VAL A 166 -7.85 -0.90 9.92
N ARG A 167 -8.75 -0.07 9.39
CA ARG A 167 -10.18 -0.13 9.66
C ARG A 167 -10.92 -0.53 8.39
N GLN A 168 -11.97 -1.33 8.55
CA GLN A 168 -12.88 -1.63 7.43
C GLN A 168 -13.63 -0.34 7.05
N ALA A 169 -13.85 -0.13 5.75
CA ALA A 169 -14.63 0.97 5.22
C ALA A 169 -16.10 0.87 5.59
#